data_94a4c6daddb2afdce8c1ceda6166963a
#
_entry.id   94a4c6daddb2afdce8c1ceda6166963a
#
_cell.length_a   1.000
_cell.length_b   1.000
_cell.length_c   1.000
_cell.angle_alpha   90.00
_cell.angle_beta   90.00
_cell.angle_gamma   90.00
#
_symmetry.space_group_name_H-M   'P 1'
#
loop_
_entity.id
_entity.type
_entity.pdbx_description
1 polymer ?
#
loop_
_entity_poly.entity_id
_entity_poly.type
_entity_poly.pdbx_seq_one_letter_code
_entity_poly.pdbx_strand_id
1 'polypeptide(L)'
;MPELAELKLSAQYINEQCEGKVFNDIKKNPVHKGLEITAPYSEFNIRAESRGKEMLLFINEQTLKFTFGMAGHFKMTKTGEERKHSHLMFHTNDGYTLSFVDVRRFGKWKWDGWNKGRGYDPTTHYEEFCNDIQENLDHKVFNNPIGEILLNQRFFNGIGNYLRAEILYKADQDPFETARDAINNNPKIIAYCNTIPL
;
A
#
# COMPACT_ATOMS: atom_id res chain seq x y z
N MET A 1 -3.30 -3.80 -10.56
CA MET A 1 -3.46 -2.83 -9.44
C MET A 1 -2.46 -3.21 -8.37
N PRO A 2 -1.63 -2.29 -7.91
CA PRO A 2 -0.67 -2.61 -6.85
C PRO A 2 -1.38 -3.17 -5.61
N GLU A 3 -0.85 -4.26 -5.07
CA GLU A 3 -1.31 -4.91 -3.86
C GLU A 3 -0.22 -4.83 -2.79
N LEU A 4 -0.35 -5.54 -1.71
CA LEU A 4 0.53 -5.46 -0.55
C LEU A 4 2.03 -5.59 -0.92
N ALA A 5 2.38 -6.57 -1.76
CA ALA A 5 3.77 -6.83 -2.15
C ALA A 5 4.40 -5.64 -2.90
N GLU A 6 3.69 -5.06 -3.86
CA GLU A 6 4.21 -3.92 -4.63
C GLU A 6 4.35 -2.66 -3.78
N LEU A 7 3.46 -2.44 -2.81
CA LEU A 7 3.61 -1.30 -1.90
C LEU A 7 4.80 -1.49 -0.98
N LYS A 8 5.04 -2.70 -0.50
CA LYS A 8 6.21 -3.03 0.33
C LYS A 8 7.52 -2.79 -0.44
N LEU A 9 7.61 -3.30 -1.66
CA LEU A 9 8.77 -3.07 -2.54
C LEU A 9 8.94 -1.57 -2.86
N SER A 10 7.85 -0.85 -3.06
CA SER A 10 7.91 0.60 -3.29
C SER A 10 8.41 1.36 -2.06
N ALA A 11 8.01 0.96 -0.85
CA ALA A 11 8.51 1.57 0.37
C ALA A 11 10.01 1.31 0.56
N GLN A 12 10.46 0.10 0.31
CA GLN A 12 11.90 -0.24 0.32
C GLN A 12 12.67 0.60 -0.69
N TYR A 13 12.20 0.65 -1.94
CA TYR A 13 12.80 1.46 -2.99
C TYR A 13 12.92 2.94 -2.60
N ILE A 14 11.86 3.54 -2.03
CA ILE A 14 11.88 4.93 -1.59
C ILE A 14 12.94 5.11 -0.50
N ASN A 15 12.98 4.24 0.49
CA ASN A 15 13.93 4.34 1.60
C ASN A 15 15.39 4.24 1.10
N GLU A 16 15.69 3.30 0.21
CA GLU A 16 17.01 3.17 -0.41
C GLU A 16 17.41 4.42 -1.23
N GLN A 17 16.47 4.95 -2.02
CA GLN A 17 16.75 6.11 -2.88
C GLN A 17 16.83 7.43 -2.11
N CYS A 18 16.15 7.54 -0.97
CA CYS A 18 16.08 8.75 -0.16
C CYS A 18 17.11 8.77 0.98
N GLU A 19 17.83 7.68 1.22
CA GLU A 19 18.83 7.60 2.28
C GLU A 19 19.89 8.71 2.12
N GLY A 20 20.08 9.49 3.17
CA GLY A 20 21.04 10.61 3.19
C GLY A 20 20.67 11.81 2.32
N LYS A 21 19.51 11.82 1.66
CA LYS A 21 19.08 12.95 0.83
C LYS A 21 18.25 13.96 1.62
N VAL A 22 18.47 15.24 1.30
CA VAL A 22 17.71 16.36 1.83
C VAL A 22 16.84 16.93 0.69
N PHE A 23 15.56 17.02 0.94
CA PHE A 23 14.57 17.59 0.02
C PHE A 23 14.24 19.02 0.42
N ASN A 24 13.89 19.87 -0.54
CA ASN A 24 13.60 21.29 -0.31
C ASN A 24 12.36 21.81 -1.03
N ASP A 25 11.74 21.01 -1.89
CA ASP A 25 10.57 21.46 -2.65
C ASP A 25 9.65 20.30 -2.99
N ILE A 26 8.34 20.60 -3.08
CA ILE A 26 7.31 19.67 -3.55
C ILE A 26 6.52 20.36 -4.65
N LYS A 27 6.46 19.75 -5.83
CA LYS A 27 5.69 20.25 -6.97
C LYS A 27 4.66 19.25 -7.44
N LYS A 28 3.45 19.73 -7.66
CA LYS A 28 2.39 18.97 -8.29
C LYS A 28 2.29 19.32 -9.78
N ASN A 29 2.13 18.30 -10.60
CA ASN A 29 1.80 18.50 -12.01
C ASN A 29 0.34 19.01 -12.13
N PRO A 30 0.10 20.16 -12.79
CA PRO A 30 -1.25 20.75 -12.91
C PRO A 30 -2.29 19.84 -13.57
N VAL A 31 -1.85 18.89 -14.41
CA VAL A 31 -2.73 17.91 -15.08
C VAL A 31 -3.41 16.96 -14.09
N HIS A 32 -2.83 16.73 -12.91
CA HIS A 32 -3.40 15.84 -11.91
C HIS A 32 -4.41 16.59 -11.02
N LYS A 33 -5.61 16.00 -10.86
CA LYS A 33 -6.71 16.57 -10.04
C LYS A 33 -6.55 16.38 -8.52
N GLY A 34 -5.44 15.76 -8.08
CA GLY A 34 -5.14 15.58 -6.64
C GLY A 34 -4.91 16.91 -5.93
N LEU A 35 -4.89 16.83 -4.60
CA LEU A 35 -4.65 18.00 -3.76
C LEU A 35 -3.31 18.66 -4.08
N GLU A 36 -3.30 19.98 -4.02
CA GLU A 36 -2.06 20.76 -4.01
C GLU A 36 -1.32 20.50 -2.71
N ILE A 37 -0.03 20.20 -2.81
CA ILE A 37 0.83 19.93 -1.67
C ILE A 37 2.01 20.89 -1.75
N THR A 38 2.23 21.60 -0.67
CA THR A 38 3.42 22.45 -0.50
C THR A 38 4.36 21.82 0.52
N ALA A 39 5.64 22.06 0.38
CA ALA A 39 6.63 21.61 1.33
C ALA A 39 6.35 22.22 2.72
N PRO A 40 6.19 21.40 3.78
CA PRO A 40 5.89 21.91 5.12
C PRO A 40 7.12 22.50 5.82
N TYR A 41 8.32 22.25 5.27
CA TYR A 41 9.61 22.67 5.78
C TYR A 41 10.50 23.17 4.64
N SER A 42 11.44 24.06 4.93
CA SER A 42 12.47 24.51 3.97
C SER A 42 13.41 23.38 3.56
N GLU A 43 13.68 22.46 4.48
CA GLU A 43 14.43 21.23 4.25
C GLU A 43 13.77 20.07 5.01
N PHE A 44 13.72 18.89 4.39
CA PHE A 44 13.12 17.72 4.99
C PHE A 44 13.72 16.41 4.45
N ASN A 45 13.58 15.36 5.24
CA ASN A 45 13.89 14.00 4.83
C ASN A 45 12.61 13.24 4.51
N ILE A 46 12.74 12.19 3.69
CA ILE A 46 11.63 11.31 3.34
C ILE A 46 11.97 9.89 3.76
N ARG A 47 11.04 9.25 4.47
CA ARG A 47 11.01 7.82 4.78
C ARG A 47 9.64 7.27 4.42
N ALA A 48 9.56 6.04 3.94
CA ALA A 48 8.32 5.40 3.54
C ALA A 48 8.01 4.18 4.39
N GLU A 49 6.74 3.98 4.68
CA GLU A 49 6.20 2.73 5.21
C GLU A 49 4.95 2.34 4.43
N SER A 50 4.74 1.04 4.24
CA SER A 50 3.52 0.49 3.66
C SER A 50 2.75 -0.31 4.70
N ARG A 51 1.41 -0.28 4.59
CA ARG A 51 0.49 -1.14 5.34
C ARG A 51 -0.65 -1.57 4.42
N GLY A 52 -0.63 -2.82 3.99
CA GLY A 52 -1.57 -3.33 3.00
C GLY A 52 -1.50 -2.53 1.69
N LYS A 53 -2.60 -1.89 1.31
CA LYS A 53 -2.69 -1.06 0.09
C LYS A 53 -2.55 0.44 0.33
N GLU A 54 -1.97 0.83 1.44
CA GLU A 54 -1.66 2.22 1.76
C GLU A 54 -0.15 2.39 1.98
N MET A 55 0.35 3.58 1.65
CA MET A 55 1.71 4.00 1.93
C MET A 55 1.69 5.35 2.62
N LEU A 56 2.51 5.52 3.65
CA LEU A 56 2.85 6.82 4.23
C LEU A 56 4.27 7.20 3.83
N LEU A 57 4.42 8.44 3.34
CA LEU A 57 5.70 9.14 3.36
C LEU A 57 5.76 9.97 4.63
N PHE A 58 6.78 9.73 5.43
CA PHE A 58 7.13 10.54 6.58
C PHE A 58 8.03 11.68 6.08
N ILE A 59 7.53 12.90 6.17
CA ILE A 59 8.20 14.13 5.78
C ILE A 59 8.52 14.86 7.09
N ASN A 60 9.71 14.57 7.65
CA ASN A 60 10.03 14.85 9.04
C ASN A 60 8.93 14.30 9.99
N GLU A 61 8.20 15.15 10.70
CA GLU A 61 7.14 14.76 11.65
C GLU A 61 5.75 14.64 11.00
N GLN A 62 5.57 15.04 9.76
CA GLN A 62 4.29 14.97 9.06
C GLN A 62 4.18 13.71 8.19
N THR A 63 2.97 13.23 7.99
CA THR A 63 2.70 12.05 7.16
C THR A 63 1.83 12.39 5.96
N LEU A 64 2.31 12.03 4.78
CA LEU A 64 1.60 12.15 3.52
C LEU A 64 1.19 10.74 3.06
N LYS A 65 -0.11 10.48 3.11
CA LYS A 65 -0.67 9.19 2.71
C LYS A 65 -0.88 9.09 1.21
N PHE A 66 -0.48 7.95 0.64
CA PHE A 66 -0.71 7.61 -0.76
C PHE A 66 -1.60 6.38 -0.90
N THR A 67 -2.43 6.40 -1.94
CA THR A 67 -3.05 5.23 -2.54
C THR A 67 -2.64 5.18 -4.01
N PHE A 68 -2.12 4.04 -4.47
CA PHE A 68 -1.46 3.95 -5.78
C PHE A 68 -2.43 3.84 -6.97
N GLY A 69 -3.72 3.71 -6.71
CA GLY A 69 -4.68 3.47 -7.79
C GLY A 69 -4.38 2.17 -8.54
N MET A 70 -4.28 2.24 -9.85
CA MET A 70 -4.06 1.05 -10.70
C MET A 70 -2.63 0.92 -11.24
N ALA A 71 -1.88 2.01 -11.32
CA ALA A 71 -0.59 2.03 -11.99
C ALA A 71 0.44 2.96 -11.29
N GLY A 72 0.08 3.51 -10.14
CA GLY A 72 0.97 4.39 -9.38
C GLY A 72 2.23 3.66 -8.92
N HIS A 73 3.35 4.34 -8.99
CA HIS A 73 4.64 3.90 -8.46
C HIS A 73 5.55 5.11 -8.23
N PHE A 74 6.61 4.90 -7.47
CA PHE A 74 7.63 5.94 -7.26
C PHE A 74 8.86 5.70 -8.14
N LYS A 75 9.49 6.81 -8.57
CA LYS A 75 10.74 6.78 -9.33
C LYS A 75 11.62 7.96 -8.96
N MET A 76 12.89 7.67 -8.67
CA MET A 76 13.95 8.67 -8.54
C MET A 76 14.60 8.91 -9.91
N THR A 77 14.82 10.19 -10.28
CA THR A 77 15.51 10.61 -11.50
C THR A 77 16.39 11.82 -11.19
N LYS A 78 17.26 12.21 -12.11
CA LYS A 78 17.86 13.56 -12.05
C LYS A 78 16.77 14.60 -12.30
N THR A 79 16.90 15.76 -11.66
CA THR A 79 15.98 16.89 -11.86
C THR A 79 16.05 17.35 -13.33
N GLY A 80 14.87 17.45 -13.97
CA GLY A 80 14.74 17.73 -15.39
C GLY A 80 14.58 16.48 -16.27
N GLU A 81 14.78 15.28 -15.72
CA GLU A 81 14.60 13.98 -16.41
C GLU A 81 13.36 13.22 -15.91
N GLU A 82 12.40 13.92 -15.29
CA GLU A 82 11.20 13.32 -14.75
C GLU A 82 10.35 12.67 -15.87
N ARG A 83 9.72 11.56 -15.54
CA ARG A 83 8.88 10.85 -16.50
C ARG A 83 7.62 11.66 -16.84
N LYS A 84 7.09 11.47 -18.03
CA LYS A 84 5.89 12.16 -18.57
C LYS A 84 4.67 12.15 -17.61
N HIS A 85 4.52 11.13 -16.79
CA HIS A 85 3.39 10.95 -15.87
C HIS A 85 3.79 11.14 -14.41
N SER A 86 4.83 11.92 -14.13
CA SER A 86 5.19 12.39 -12.79
C SER A 86 4.16 13.42 -12.33
N HIS A 87 3.45 13.13 -11.25
CA HIS A 87 2.33 13.95 -10.80
C HIS A 87 2.55 14.65 -9.47
N LEU A 88 3.29 14.06 -8.55
CA LEU A 88 3.81 14.73 -7.36
C LEU A 88 5.32 14.47 -7.30
N MET A 89 6.09 15.52 -7.20
CA MET A 89 7.54 15.52 -7.34
C MET A 89 8.18 16.17 -6.12
N PHE A 90 9.14 15.48 -5.53
CA PHE A 90 9.91 15.93 -4.37
C PHE A 90 11.34 16.16 -4.84
N HIS A 91 11.78 17.42 -4.78
CA HIS A 91 13.09 17.82 -5.28
C HIS A 91 14.13 17.85 -4.16
N THR A 92 15.32 17.31 -4.44
CA THR A 92 16.45 17.33 -3.51
C THR A 92 17.39 18.48 -3.76
N ASN A 93 18.21 18.81 -2.75
CA ASN A 93 19.25 19.84 -2.87
C ASN A 93 20.39 19.44 -3.82
N ASP A 94 20.61 18.15 -4.02
CA ASP A 94 21.69 17.58 -4.84
C ASP A 94 21.27 17.25 -6.28
N GLY A 95 20.12 17.74 -6.73
CA GLY A 95 19.67 17.67 -8.13
C GLY A 95 18.98 16.39 -8.53
N TYR A 96 18.27 15.73 -7.59
CA TYR A 96 17.42 14.59 -7.88
C TYR A 96 15.94 14.89 -7.58
N THR A 97 15.06 14.11 -8.15
CA THR A 97 13.61 14.23 -7.98
C THR A 97 13.00 12.83 -7.73
N LEU A 98 12.36 12.66 -6.57
CA LEU A 98 11.48 11.53 -6.32
C LEU A 98 10.10 11.87 -6.86
N SER A 99 9.60 11.10 -7.81
CA SER A 99 8.30 11.34 -8.45
C SER A 99 7.31 10.24 -8.15
N PHE A 100 6.06 10.60 -7.81
CA PHE A 100 4.93 9.71 -7.93
C PHE A 100 4.45 9.70 -9.38
N VAL A 101 4.63 8.57 -10.06
CA VAL A 101 4.31 8.36 -11.48
C VAL A 101 3.03 7.56 -11.59
N ASP A 102 2.03 8.07 -12.31
CA ASP A 102 0.77 7.37 -12.51
C ASP A 102 0.14 7.71 -13.88
N VAL A 103 0.29 6.81 -14.83
CA VAL A 103 -0.25 6.96 -16.19
C VAL A 103 -1.78 7.15 -16.19
N ARG A 104 -2.48 6.50 -15.27
CA ARG A 104 -3.94 6.50 -15.19
C ARG A 104 -4.53 7.59 -14.32
N ARG A 105 -3.73 8.25 -13.49
CA ARG A 105 -4.12 9.33 -12.58
C ARG A 105 -5.22 8.94 -11.58
N PHE A 106 -5.25 7.68 -11.15
CA PHE A 106 -6.17 7.17 -10.13
C PHE A 106 -5.55 7.17 -8.74
N GLY A 107 -4.24 7.32 -8.65
CA GLY A 107 -3.53 7.50 -7.40
C GLY A 107 -3.99 8.78 -6.69
N LYS A 108 -3.94 8.77 -5.37
CA LYS A 108 -4.32 9.92 -4.54
C LYS A 108 -3.33 10.08 -3.41
N TRP A 109 -3.20 11.31 -2.94
CA TRP A 109 -2.41 11.65 -1.77
C TRP A 109 -3.12 12.70 -0.93
N LYS A 110 -2.87 12.66 0.36
CA LYS A 110 -3.34 13.67 1.32
C LYS A 110 -2.52 13.64 2.61
N TRP A 111 -2.41 14.77 3.30
CA TRP A 111 -1.88 14.80 4.65
C TRP A 111 -2.83 14.03 5.57
N ASP A 112 -2.39 12.86 6.03
CA ASP A 112 -3.20 11.95 6.84
C ASP A 112 -2.32 10.80 7.37
N GLY A 113 -2.81 10.11 8.41
CA GLY A 113 -2.25 8.85 8.90
C GLY A 113 -2.91 7.62 8.28
N TRP A 114 -2.63 6.46 8.87
CA TRP A 114 -3.25 5.19 8.45
C TRP A 114 -4.76 5.22 8.57
N ASN A 115 -5.44 4.58 7.61
CA ASN A 115 -6.89 4.40 7.68
C ASN A 115 -7.24 3.42 8.81
N LYS A 116 -7.92 3.92 9.84
CA LYS A 116 -8.33 3.13 11.02
C LYS A 116 -9.36 2.04 10.70
N GLY A 117 -10.05 2.13 9.56
CA GLY A 117 -11.02 1.13 9.10
C GLY A 117 -10.39 -0.06 8.37
N ARG A 118 -9.06 -0.10 8.21
CA ARG A 118 -8.34 -1.24 7.63
C ARG A 118 -7.79 -2.15 8.71
N GLY A 119 -7.79 -3.45 8.45
CA GLY A 119 -7.22 -4.46 9.33
C GLY A 119 -5.69 -4.43 9.37
N TYR A 120 -5.14 -5.40 10.07
CA TYR A 120 -3.70 -5.60 10.16
C TYR A 120 -3.11 -6.06 8.82
N ASP A 121 -1.89 -5.65 8.57
CA ASP A 121 -1.11 -6.13 7.42
C ASP A 121 -0.57 -7.53 7.76
N PRO A 122 -0.94 -8.58 7.01
CA PRO A 122 -0.57 -9.95 7.34
C PRO A 122 0.95 -10.22 7.26
N THR A 123 1.73 -9.36 6.62
CA THR A 123 3.19 -9.56 6.48
C THR A 123 4.02 -8.86 7.56
N THR A 124 3.45 -7.86 8.25
CA THR A 124 4.15 -7.07 9.27
C THR A 124 3.54 -7.20 10.66
N HIS A 125 2.27 -7.61 10.75
CA HIS A 125 1.49 -7.76 12.00
C HIS A 125 0.74 -9.09 11.99
N TYR A 126 1.47 -10.20 11.77
CA TYR A 126 0.86 -11.50 11.51
C TYR A 126 0.08 -12.05 12.70
N GLU A 127 0.60 -11.91 13.92
CA GLU A 127 -0.08 -12.38 15.14
C GLU A 127 -1.39 -11.62 15.37
N GLU A 128 -1.36 -10.28 15.26
CA GLU A 128 -2.54 -9.43 15.42
C GLU A 128 -3.54 -9.69 14.29
N PHE A 129 -3.06 -9.96 13.06
CA PHE A 129 -3.90 -10.36 11.95
C PHE A 129 -4.62 -11.67 12.24
N CYS A 130 -3.92 -12.70 12.70
CA CYS A 130 -4.52 -13.99 13.04
C CYS A 130 -5.56 -13.86 14.17
N ASN A 131 -5.22 -13.08 15.20
CA ASN A 131 -6.12 -12.85 16.34
C ASN A 131 -7.38 -12.10 15.90
N ASP A 132 -7.25 -11.02 15.11
CA ASP A 132 -8.40 -10.25 14.59
C ASP A 132 -9.33 -11.13 13.74
N ILE A 133 -8.79 -12.02 12.89
CA ILE A 133 -9.59 -12.97 12.12
C ILE A 133 -10.32 -13.94 13.06
N GLN A 134 -9.63 -14.54 14.02
CA GLN A 134 -10.20 -15.53 14.93
C GLN A 134 -11.31 -14.94 15.82
N GLU A 135 -11.08 -13.73 16.35
CA GLU A 135 -12.06 -13.04 17.20
C GLU A 135 -13.33 -12.62 16.43
N ASN A 136 -13.21 -12.41 15.12
CA ASN A 136 -14.31 -11.96 14.26
C ASN A 136 -14.91 -13.08 13.40
N LEU A 137 -14.45 -14.33 13.52
CA LEU A 137 -14.88 -15.41 12.62
C LEU A 137 -16.38 -15.67 12.69
N ASP A 138 -17.02 -15.38 13.83
CA ASP A 138 -18.48 -15.47 14.02
C ASP A 138 -19.26 -14.27 13.48
N HIS A 139 -18.57 -13.19 13.06
CA HIS A 139 -19.24 -12.05 12.47
C HIS A 139 -19.93 -12.46 11.16
N LYS A 140 -21.18 -11.98 10.96
CA LYS A 140 -22.02 -12.32 9.81
C LYS A 140 -21.37 -12.19 8.43
N VAL A 141 -20.35 -11.32 8.30
CA VAL A 141 -19.63 -11.11 7.04
C VAL A 141 -18.91 -12.39 6.58
N PHE A 142 -18.43 -13.23 7.51
CA PHE A 142 -17.76 -14.49 7.20
C PHE A 142 -18.70 -15.62 6.72
N ASN A 143 -20.00 -15.36 6.65
CA ASN A 143 -20.95 -16.24 5.96
C ASN A 143 -20.92 -16.06 4.43
N ASN A 144 -20.27 -15.00 3.92
CA ASN A 144 -20.06 -14.79 2.49
C ASN A 144 -18.91 -15.67 1.97
N PRO A 145 -18.84 -15.90 0.65
CA PRO A 145 -17.79 -16.69 0.02
C PRO A 145 -16.39 -16.21 0.40
N ILE A 146 -15.45 -17.13 0.66
CA ILE A 146 -14.05 -16.79 0.98
C ILE A 146 -13.40 -15.96 -0.12
N GLY A 147 -13.75 -16.20 -1.39
CA GLY A 147 -13.28 -15.43 -2.52
C GLY A 147 -13.66 -13.93 -2.47
N GLU A 148 -14.76 -13.59 -1.81
CA GLU A 148 -15.17 -12.19 -1.59
C GLU A 148 -14.50 -11.61 -0.33
N ILE A 149 -14.46 -12.40 0.74
CA ILE A 149 -13.95 -11.94 2.04
C ILE A 149 -12.46 -11.64 2.00
N LEU A 150 -11.66 -12.39 1.25
CA LEU A 150 -10.24 -12.09 1.03
C LEU A 150 -9.99 -10.70 0.42
N LEU A 151 -10.99 -10.08 -0.20
CA LEU A 151 -10.89 -8.69 -0.71
C LEU A 151 -11.34 -7.64 0.32
N ASN A 152 -11.90 -8.05 1.44
CA ASN A 152 -12.37 -7.14 2.48
C ASN A 152 -11.18 -6.56 3.26
N GLN A 153 -10.84 -5.32 2.99
CA GLN A 153 -9.66 -4.65 3.56
C GLN A 153 -9.76 -4.40 5.07
N ARG A 154 -10.94 -4.54 5.69
CA ARG A 154 -11.09 -4.50 7.16
C ARG A 154 -10.47 -5.73 7.82
N PHE A 155 -10.45 -6.87 7.13
CA PHE A 155 -9.92 -8.13 7.66
C PHE A 155 -8.65 -8.59 6.93
N PHE A 156 -8.59 -8.44 5.62
CA PHE A 156 -7.51 -8.91 4.75
C PHE A 156 -6.83 -7.72 4.05
N ASN A 157 -6.26 -6.85 4.88
CA ASN A 157 -5.64 -5.62 4.39
C ASN A 157 -4.44 -5.93 3.48
N GLY A 158 -4.51 -5.42 2.26
CA GLY A 158 -3.46 -5.60 1.26
C GLY A 158 -3.75 -6.67 0.21
N ILE A 159 -4.60 -7.66 0.53
CA ILE A 159 -4.98 -8.69 -0.43
C ILE A 159 -5.86 -8.07 -1.52
N GLY A 160 -5.53 -8.33 -2.76
CA GLY A 160 -6.30 -7.95 -3.93
C GLY A 160 -6.58 -9.14 -4.83
N ASN A 161 -6.90 -8.88 -6.09
CA ASN A 161 -7.39 -9.91 -6.98
C ASN A 161 -6.35 -11.00 -7.30
N TYR A 162 -5.08 -10.62 -7.50
CA TYR A 162 -4.07 -11.61 -7.83
C TYR A 162 -3.61 -12.38 -6.59
N LEU A 163 -3.37 -11.71 -5.44
CA LEU A 163 -3.04 -12.40 -4.20
C LEU A 163 -4.16 -13.35 -3.76
N ARG A 164 -5.41 -12.91 -3.85
CA ARG A 164 -6.57 -13.79 -3.60
C ARG A 164 -6.53 -15.05 -4.47
N ALA A 165 -6.30 -14.90 -5.77
CA ALA A 165 -6.24 -16.02 -6.70
C ALA A 165 -5.11 -17.00 -6.35
N GLU A 166 -3.92 -16.48 -6.06
CA GLU A 166 -2.76 -17.27 -5.65
C GLU A 166 -2.98 -17.99 -4.31
N ILE A 167 -3.56 -17.30 -3.32
CA ILE A 167 -3.85 -17.88 -2.00
C ILE A 167 -4.82 -19.03 -2.14
N LEU A 168 -5.95 -18.82 -2.83
CA LEU A 168 -6.97 -19.85 -3.01
C LEU A 168 -6.45 -21.04 -3.82
N TYR A 169 -5.70 -20.77 -4.88
CA TYR A 169 -5.08 -21.82 -5.69
C TYR A 169 -4.09 -22.67 -4.90
N LYS A 170 -3.17 -22.05 -4.17
CA LYS A 170 -2.19 -22.79 -3.35
C LYS A 170 -2.81 -23.51 -2.16
N ALA A 171 -3.92 -23.00 -1.64
CA ALA A 171 -4.66 -23.65 -0.58
C ALA A 171 -5.54 -24.81 -1.07
N ASP A 172 -5.71 -24.98 -2.38
CA ASP A 172 -6.70 -25.88 -2.99
C ASP A 172 -8.11 -25.64 -2.43
N GLN A 173 -8.51 -24.35 -2.39
CA GLN A 173 -9.72 -23.88 -1.73
C GLN A 173 -10.78 -23.45 -2.73
N ASP A 174 -12.01 -24.00 -2.58
CA ASP A 174 -13.18 -23.54 -3.32
C ASP A 174 -13.47 -22.07 -2.95
N PRO A 175 -13.43 -21.12 -3.91
CA PRO A 175 -13.71 -19.71 -3.66
C PRO A 175 -15.15 -19.42 -3.22
N PHE A 176 -16.07 -20.33 -3.42
CA PHE A 176 -17.51 -20.19 -3.12
C PHE A 176 -17.91 -20.73 -1.75
N GLU A 177 -17.04 -21.50 -1.08
CA GLU A 177 -17.26 -21.92 0.31
C GLU A 177 -17.35 -20.69 1.22
N THR A 178 -18.17 -20.78 2.30
CA THR A 178 -18.24 -19.68 3.28
C THR A 178 -16.87 -19.43 3.88
N ALA A 179 -16.53 -18.16 4.11
CA ALA A 179 -15.22 -17.83 4.66
C ALA A 179 -14.99 -18.45 6.04
N ARG A 180 -16.04 -18.58 6.85
CA ARG A 180 -15.99 -19.24 8.16
C ARG A 180 -15.57 -20.71 8.03
N ASP A 181 -16.25 -21.47 7.19
CA ASP A 181 -15.98 -22.88 7.03
C ASP A 181 -14.61 -23.11 6.35
N ALA A 182 -14.33 -22.34 5.31
CA ALA A 182 -13.04 -22.38 4.61
C ALA A 182 -11.85 -22.14 5.55
N ILE A 183 -11.92 -21.13 6.40
CA ILE A 183 -10.83 -20.81 7.34
C ILE A 183 -10.71 -21.86 8.45
N ASN A 184 -11.82 -22.34 8.99
CA ASN A 184 -11.83 -23.40 10.01
C ASN A 184 -11.27 -24.73 9.48
N ASN A 185 -11.65 -25.10 8.26
CA ASN A 185 -11.26 -26.36 7.65
C ASN A 185 -9.86 -26.33 7.02
N ASN A 186 -9.39 -25.14 6.61
CA ASN A 186 -8.15 -24.97 5.88
C ASN A 186 -7.30 -23.78 6.40
N PRO A 187 -6.56 -23.97 7.48
CA PRO A 187 -5.72 -22.90 8.07
C PRO A 187 -4.61 -22.41 7.16
N LYS A 188 -4.29 -23.13 6.05
CA LYS A 188 -3.32 -22.68 5.06
C LYS A 188 -3.70 -21.34 4.42
N ILE A 189 -5.00 -21.02 4.32
CA ILE A 189 -5.48 -19.75 3.78
C ILE A 189 -4.85 -18.58 4.55
N ILE A 190 -4.91 -18.61 5.86
CA ILE A 190 -4.37 -17.55 6.74
C ILE A 190 -2.84 -17.50 6.63
N ALA A 191 -2.17 -18.66 6.63
CA ALA A 191 -0.72 -18.72 6.49
C ALA A 191 -0.26 -18.16 5.11
N TYR A 192 -1.00 -18.43 4.06
CA TYR A 192 -0.67 -17.93 2.72
C TYR A 192 -0.92 -16.43 2.54
N CYS A 193 -1.80 -15.82 3.33
CA CYS A 193 -1.90 -14.35 3.37
C CYS A 193 -0.59 -13.68 3.81
N ASN A 194 0.18 -14.34 4.66
CA ASN A 194 1.51 -13.88 5.08
C ASN A 194 2.61 -14.23 4.07
N THR A 195 2.67 -15.50 3.62
CA THR A 195 3.86 -16.04 2.95
C THR A 195 3.89 -15.81 1.44
N ILE A 196 2.74 -15.67 0.77
CA ILE A 196 2.70 -15.44 -0.68
C ILE A 196 3.17 -14.03 -1.07
N PRO A 197 2.86 -12.96 -0.32
CA PRO A 197 3.32 -11.62 -0.66
C PRO A 197 4.80 -11.34 -0.38
N LEU A 198 5.50 -12.24 0.27
CA LEU A 198 6.94 -12.12 0.61
C LEU A 198 7.83 -12.68 -0.47
#